data_01870ae86f7dc6d07c061bd4ab1594a3
#
_entry.id   01870ae86f7dc6d07c061bd4ab1594a3
#
_cell.length_a   1.000
_cell.length_b   1.000
_cell.length_c   1.000
_cell.angle_alpha   90.00
_cell.angle_beta   90.00
_cell.angle_gamma   90.00
#
_symmetry.space_group_name_H-M   'P 1'
#
loop_
_entity.id
_entity.type
_entity.pdbx_description
1 polymer ?
#
loop_
_entity_poly.entity_id
_entity_poly.type
_entity_poly.pdbx_seq_one_letter_code
_entity_poly.pdbx_strand_id
1 'polypeptide(L)'
;MKKIFIKTAMASMLCMGFVSCADELNIKSIDPQSSPTYTVEGLLAKQYATLGLTGQKGPAGSADLSGDEGESGFIRTIFNLQELMTDETAWAYQNDNAIAPITNLSWNSGNDRVNWAYQRLIFDITLYNQFIFEQSGSLSEDKIAEVRFLRALNYYYFLDLYRKAPFKDTFDNNLPTEKSGKDLY
;
A
#
# COMPACT_ATOMS: atom_id res chain seq x y z
N MET A 1 53.16 15.33 40.64
CA MET A 1 53.14 15.44 39.15
C MET A 1 52.89 14.09 38.45
N LYS A 2 53.59 13.00 38.80
CA LYS A 2 53.37 11.68 38.14
C LYS A 2 51.91 11.14 38.20
N LYS A 3 51.19 11.34 39.34
CA LYS A 3 49.79 10.85 39.50
C LYS A 3 48.76 11.61 38.66
N ILE A 4 49.04 12.85 38.32
CA ILE A 4 48.13 13.66 37.44
C ILE A 4 48.33 13.25 35.98
N PHE A 5 49.56 12.99 35.56
CA PHE A 5 49.87 12.51 34.20
C PHE A 5 49.23 11.15 33.86
N ILE A 6 49.19 10.24 34.83
CA ILE A 6 48.57 8.92 34.65
C ILE A 6 47.04 9.03 34.55
N LYS A 7 46.43 9.94 35.33
CA LYS A 7 44.96 10.16 35.24
C LYS A 7 44.54 10.83 33.95
N THR A 8 45.31 11.79 33.45
CA THR A 8 45.05 12.41 32.13
C THR A 8 45.29 11.44 30.97
N ALA A 9 46.31 10.61 31.00
CA ALA A 9 46.57 9.58 29.99
C ALA A 9 45.50 8.49 29.99
N MET A 10 44.96 8.08 31.14
CA MET A 10 43.85 7.13 31.22
C MET A 10 42.52 7.74 30.74
N ALA A 11 42.25 9.01 31.00
CA ALA A 11 41.05 9.70 30.52
C ALA A 11 41.08 9.91 29.01
N SER A 12 42.23 10.24 28.41
CA SER A 12 42.35 10.37 26.95
C SER A 12 42.24 9.01 26.21
N MET A 13 42.69 7.92 26.84
CA MET A 13 42.54 6.57 26.27
C MET A 13 41.08 6.05 26.27
N LEU A 14 40.26 6.49 27.26
CA LEU A 14 38.85 6.17 27.32
C LEU A 14 38.04 6.92 26.29
N CYS A 15 38.44 8.14 25.91
CA CYS A 15 37.73 8.93 24.89
C CYS A 15 37.98 8.47 23.44
N MET A 16 39.06 7.74 23.17
CA MET A 16 39.32 7.22 21.81
C MET A 16 38.56 5.93 21.46
N GLY A 17 37.93 5.30 22.45
CA GLY A 17 37.15 4.06 22.23
C GLY A 17 35.73 4.26 21.70
N PHE A 18 35.22 5.50 21.63
CA PHE A 18 33.82 5.74 21.25
C PHE A 18 33.60 6.22 19.78
N VAL A 19 34.65 6.33 18.98
CA VAL A 19 34.57 6.89 17.63
C VAL A 19 34.53 5.80 16.55
N SER A 20 34.61 4.52 16.91
CA SER A 20 34.94 3.45 15.96
C SER A 20 33.77 2.66 15.35
N CYS A 21 32.51 2.93 15.70
CA CYS A 21 31.44 2.02 15.23
C CYS A 21 30.30 2.70 14.46
N ALA A 22 30.34 4.00 14.22
CA ALA A 22 29.23 4.67 13.51
C ALA A 22 29.28 4.47 11.99
N ASP A 23 30.45 4.38 11.40
CA ASP A 23 30.61 4.22 9.94
C ASP A 23 30.32 2.78 9.47
N GLU A 24 30.50 1.76 10.34
CA GLU A 24 30.17 0.38 9.98
C GLU A 24 28.66 0.08 10.04
N LEU A 25 27.87 0.95 10.64
CA LEU A 25 26.39 0.83 10.61
C LEU A 25 25.76 1.35 9.32
N ASN A 26 26.50 2.06 8.51
CA ASN A 26 26.07 2.58 7.21
C ASN A 26 26.42 1.61 6.07
N ILE A 27 26.03 0.35 6.24
CA ILE A 27 26.23 -0.69 5.22
C ILE A 27 25.29 -0.39 4.05
N LYS A 28 25.88 -0.22 2.85
CA LYS A 28 25.06 -0.20 1.63
C LYS A 28 24.30 -1.50 1.52
N SER A 29 22.99 -1.40 1.28
CA SER A 29 22.16 -2.56 1.04
C SER A 29 22.78 -3.44 -0.05
N ILE A 30 22.98 -4.72 0.26
CA ILE A 30 23.49 -5.73 -0.67
C ILE A 30 22.40 -6.13 -1.67
N ASP A 31 21.13 -5.95 -1.30
CA ASP A 31 19.99 -6.21 -2.18
C ASP A 31 19.77 -5.00 -3.09
N PRO A 32 19.96 -5.13 -4.42
CA PRO A 32 19.71 -4.05 -5.36
C PRO A 32 18.23 -3.61 -5.40
N GLN A 33 17.31 -4.41 -4.85
CA GLN A 33 15.89 -4.07 -4.73
C GLN A 33 15.58 -3.25 -3.46
N SER A 34 16.46 -3.23 -2.49
CA SER A 34 16.32 -2.44 -1.26
C SER A 34 17.01 -1.08 -1.35
N SER A 35 17.01 -0.45 -2.52
CA SER A 35 17.55 0.91 -2.67
C SER A 35 16.73 1.89 -1.85
N PRO A 36 17.32 2.62 -0.89
CA PRO A 36 16.60 3.62 -0.10
C PRO A 36 16.24 4.90 -0.91
N THR A 37 16.72 5.01 -2.14
CA THR A 37 16.47 6.15 -3.01
C THR A 37 15.45 5.80 -4.08
N TYR A 38 14.20 6.19 -3.84
CA TYR A 38 13.16 6.13 -4.86
C TYR A 38 13.21 7.40 -5.70
N THR A 39 13.14 7.27 -7.03
CA THR A 39 12.89 8.43 -7.90
C THR A 39 11.42 8.81 -7.81
N VAL A 40 11.11 10.08 -8.03
CA VAL A 40 9.73 10.56 -8.01
C VAL A 40 8.89 9.88 -9.10
N GLU A 41 9.51 9.63 -10.27
CA GLU A 41 8.89 8.85 -11.35
C GLU A 41 8.60 7.42 -10.95
N GLY A 42 9.51 6.79 -10.19
CA GLY A 42 9.30 5.46 -9.63
C GLY A 42 8.15 5.41 -8.63
N LEU A 43 8.02 6.45 -7.79
CA LEU A 43 6.89 6.58 -6.87
C LEU A 43 5.57 6.81 -7.62
N LEU A 44 5.56 7.59 -8.70
CA LEU A 44 4.38 7.77 -9.55
C LEU A 44 4.00 6.46 -10.25
N ALA A 45 4.97 5.75 -10.82
CA ALA A 45 4.75 4.43 -11.44
C ALA A 45 4.15 3.43 -10.45
N LYS A 46 4.57 3.48 -9.17
CA LYS A 46 3.99 2.67 -8.10
C LYS A 46 2.48 2.94 -7.92
N GLN A 47 2.02 4.18 -8.10
CA GLN A 47 0.59 4.50 -7.98
C GLN A 47 -0.22 3.78 -9.06
N TYR A 48 0.27 3.73 -10.30
CA TYR A 48 -0.38 2.95 -11.36
C TYR A 48 -0.26 1.44 -11.15
N ALA A 49 0.86 0.98 -10.58
CA ALA A 49 1.10 -0.42 -10.32
C ALA A 49 0.08 -1.04 -9.35
N THR A 50 -0.54 -0.27 -8.46
CA THR A 50 -1.57 -0.76 -7.53
C THR A 50 -2.78 -1.36 -8.26
N LEU A 51 -3.07 -0.93 -9.48
CA LEU A 51 -4.17 -1.47 -10.27
C LEU A 51 -3.91 -2.91 -10.76
N GLY A 52 -2.65 -3.33 -10.87
CA GLY A 52 -2.28 -4.65 -11.41
C GLY A 52 -1.45 -5.53 -10.49
N LEU A 53 -0.76 -4.95 -9.51
CA LEU A 53 0.17 -5.65 -8.63
C LEU A 53 -0.36 -5.68 -7.19
N THR A 54 0.07 -6.69 -6.43
CA THR A 54 -0.39 -6.94 -5.05
C THR A 54 0.76 -7.04 -4.05
N GLY A 55 1.96 -6.61 -4.44
CA GLY A 55 3.18 -6.93 -3.70
C GLY A 55 3.58 -8.40 -3.88
N GLN A 56 4.72 -8.76 -3.32
CA GLN A 56 5.25 -10.13 -3.41
C GLN A 56 5.36 -10.74 -2.01
N LYS A 57 4.94 -11.98 -1.86
CA LYS A 57 5.27 -12.81 -0.70
C LYS A 57 6.61 -13.48 -0.91
N GLY A 58 7.32 -13.73 0.19
CA GLY A 58 8.59 -14.45 0.19
C GLY A 58 9.75 -13.64 0.78
N PRO A 59 10.99 -14.14 0.68
CA PRO A 59 12.15 -13.53 1.33
C PRO A 59 12.48 -12.11 0.83
N ALA A 60 12.09 -11.78 -0.39
CA ALA A 60 12.42 -10.51 -1.06
C ALA A 60 11.27 -9.49 -1.04
N GLY A 61 10.13 -9.78 -0.42
CA GLY A 61 9.00 -8.85 -0.43
C GLY A 61 7.89 -9.24 0.54
N SER A 62 6.90 -8.38 0.65
CA SER A 62 5.68 -8.61 1.42
C SER A 62 4.46 -8.29 0.58
N ALA A 63 3.40 -9.06 0.75
CA ALA A 63 2.12 -8.74 0.12
C ALA A 63 1.55 -7.44 0.71
N ASP A 64 0.87 -6.64 -0.10
CA ASP A 64 0.20 -5.42 0.34
C ASP A 64 -0.92 -5.71 1.33
N LEU A 65 -1.64 -6.80 1.10
CA LEU A 65 -2.75 -7.26 1.93
C LEU A 65 -2.52 -8.70 2.39
N SER A 66 -3.25 -9.12 3.43
CA SER A 66 -3.13 -10.45 4.03
C SER A 66 -3.67 -11.60 3.16
N GLY A 67 -4.29 -11.32 2.03
CA GLY A 67 -4.79 -12.31 1.10
C GLY A 67 -3.69 -13.05 0.33
N ASP A 68 -4.09 -14.04 -0.45
CA ASP A 68 -3.17 -14.71 -1.35
C ASP A 68 -2.62 -13.75 -2.41
N GLU A 69 -1.37 -13.98 -2.78
CA GLU A 69 -0.69 -13.21 -3.80
C GLU A 69 -1.46 -13.26 -5.14
N GLY A 70 -1.74 -12.08 -5.69
CA GLY A 70 -2.52 -11.91 -6.90
C GLY A 70 -4.04 -11.99 -6.73
N GLU A 71 -4.57 -12.58 -5.66
CA GLU A 71 -6.01 -12.71 -5.46
C GLU A 71 -6.67 -11.42 -4.94
N SER A 72 -5.94 -10.62 -4.21
CA SER A 72 -6.38 -9.32 -3.70
C SER A 72 -6.06 -8.15 -4.66
N GLY A 73 -5.64 -8.43 -5.90
CA GLY A 73 -5.33 -7.41 -6.90
C GLY A 73 -6.56 -6.63 -7.35
N PHE A 74 -6.41 -5.33 -7.61
CA PHE A 74 -7.50 -4.45 -8.00
C PHE A 74 -8.32 -5.01 -9.19
N ILE A 75 -7.68 -5.26 -10.34
CA ILE A 75 -8.36 -5.77 -11.54
C ILE A 75 -9.07 -7.09 -11.24
N ARG A 76 -8.40 -8.01 -10.53
CA ARG A 76 -8.97 -9.33 -10.24
C ARG A 76 -10.16 -9.24 -9.31
N THR A 77 -10.09 -8.43 -8.26
CA THR A 77 -11.20 -8.29 -7.30
C THR A 77 -12.41 -7.62 -7.93
N ILE A 78 -12.19 -6.57 -8.73
CA ILE A 78 -13.27 -5.89 -9.47
C ILE A 78 -13.93 -6.86 -10.46
N PHE A 79 -13.12 -7.56 -11.27
CA PHE A 79 -13.63 -8.56 -12.22
C PHE A 79 -14.45 -9.63 -11.49
N ASN A 80 -13.94 -10.19 -10.40
CA ASN A 80 -14.66 -11.22 -9.65
C ASN A 80 -16.04 -10.76 -9.16
N LEU A 81 -16.13 -9.50 -8.69
CA LEU A 81 -17.38 -8.98 -8.13
C LEU A 81 -18.33 -8.41 -9.17
N GLN A 82 -17.87 -8.13 -10.38
CA GLN A 82 -18.75 -7.63 -11.47
C GLN A 82 -19.14 -8.73 -12.43
N GLU A 83 -18.22 -9.58 -12.85
CA GLU A 83 -18.44 -10.53 -13.95
C GLU A 83 -18.92 -11.91 -13.47
N LEU A 84 -18.40 -12.41 -12.33
CA LEU A 84 -18.77 -13.75 -11.85
C LEU A 84 -20.21 -13.85 -11.32
N MET A 85 -20.90 -12.74 -11.18
CA MET A 85 -22.34 -12.69 -10.84
C MET A 85 -23.25 -12.74 -12.08
N THR A 86 -22.67 -12.75 -13.26
CA THR A 86 -23.39 -12.75 -14.53
C THR A 86 -23.37 -14.14 -15.17
N ASP A 87 -24.07 -14.30 -16.27
CA ASP A 87 -24.03 -15.50 -17.10
C ASP A 87 -22.96 -15.45 -18.21
N GLU A 88 -22.20 -14.36 -18.30
CA GLU A 88 -21.13 -14.17 -19.28
C GLU A 88 -19.84 -14.90 -18.91
N THR A 89 -19.62 -15.17 -17.60
CA THR A 89 -18.36 -15.71 -17.10
C THR A 89 -18.61 -16.89 -16.15
N ALA A 90 -17.87 -17.97 -16.36
CA ALA A 90 -17.90 -19.13 -15.47
C ALA A 90 -16.52 -19.33 -14.80
N TRP A 91 -16.52 -19.56 -13.49
CA TRP A 91 -15.33 -19.93 -12.75
C TRP A 91 -15.00 -21.41 -12.92
N ALA A 92 -13.78 -21.70 -13.39
CA ALA A 92 -13.36 -23.07 -13.72
C ALA A 92 -13.16 -23.97 -12.48
N TYR A 93 -12.82 -23.40 -11.33
CA TYR A 93 -12.54 -24.13 -10.09
C TYR A 93 -13.77 -24.18 -9.20
N GLN A 94 -14.63 -25.17 -9.42
CA GLN A 94 -15.95 -25.26 -8.76
C GLN A 94 -15.89 -25.43 -7.23
N ASN A 95 -14.74 -25.81 -6.67
CA ASN A 95 -14.56 -26.02 -5.23
C ASN A 95 -14.03 -24.79 -4.48
N ASP A 96 -14.02 -23.62 -5.09
CA ASP A 96 -13.63 -22.38 -4.43
C ASP A 96 -14.79 -21.85 -3.56
N ASN A 97 -14.66 -22.06 -2.25
CA ASN A 97 -15.68 -21.67 -1.28
C ASN A 97 -15.96 -20.17 -1.20
N ALA A 98 -15.06 -19.32 -1.70
CA ALA A 98 -15.25 -17.88 -1.72
C ALA A 98 -15.92 -17.40 -3.02
N ILE A 99 -15.70 -18.08 -4.13
CA ILE A 99 -16.28 -17.74 -5.44
C ILE A 99 -17.69 -18.30 -5.62
N ALA A 100 -17.96 -19.54 -5.19
CA ALA A 100 -19.26 -20.16 -5.35
C ALA A 100 -20.43 -19.32 -4.78
N PRO A 101 -20.32 -18.66 -3.61
CA PRO A 101 -21.36 -17.74 -3.16
C PRO A 101 -21.57 -16.53 -4.07
N ILE A 102 -20.50 -16.04 -4.73
CA ILE A 102 -20.61 -14.90 -5.67
C ILE A 102 -21.41 -15.32 -6.91
N THR A 103 -21.03 -16.41 -7.55
CA THR A 103 -21.72 -16.93 -8.74
C THR A 103 -23.18 -17.32 -8.46
N ASN A 104 -23.46 -17.79 -7.24
CA ASN A 104 -24.81 -18.17 -6.81
C ASN A 104 -25.60 -17.01 -6.18
N LEU A 105 -25.11 -15.80 -6.20
CA LEU A 105 -25.73 -14.59 -5.60
C LEU A 105 -26.10 -14.75 -4.12
N SER A 106 -25.27 -15.49 -3.36
CA SER A 106 -25.53 -15.87 -1.95
C SER A 106 -24.43 -15.44 -0.98
N TRP A 107 -23.58 -14.48 -1.38
CA TRP A 107 -22.49 -13.96 -0.54
C TRP A 107 -23.01 -13.16 0.67
N ASN A 108 -22.10 -12.97 1.63
CA ASN A 108 -22.31 -12.10 2.78
C ASN A 108 -21.02 -11.29 3.07
N SER A 109 -21.06 -10.43 4.07
CA SER A 109 -19.93 -9.57 4.45
C SER A 109 -18.69 -10.33 4.94
N GLY A 110 -18.81 -11.63 5.24
CA GLY A 110 -17.67 -12.50 5.61
C GLY A 110 -16.99 -13.16 4.41
N ASN A 111 -17.45 -12.93 3.18
CA ASN A 111 -16.85 -13.50 2.00
C ASN A 111 -15.48 -12.87 1.72
N ASP A 112 -14.44 -13.69 1.55
CA ASP A 112 -13.06 -13.22 1.35
C ASP A 112 -12.89 -12.34 0.11
N ARG A 113 -13.56 -12.66 -1.00
CA ARG A 113 -13.47 -11.87 -2.24
C ARG A 113 -14.08 -10.48 -2.07
N VAL A 114 -15.20 -10.38 -1.35
CA VAL A 114 -15.82 -9.10 -0.99
C VAL A 114 -14.90 -8.30 -0.07
N ASN A 115 -14.33 -8.95 0.94
CA ASN A 115 -13.40 -8.29 1.87
C ASN A 115 -12.12 -7.83 1.18
N TRP A 116 -11.52 -8.63 0.33
CA TRP A 116 -10.28 -8.25 -0.37
C TRP A 116 -10.48 -7.09 -1.33
N ALA A 117 -11.60 -7.04 -2.04
CA ALA A 117 -11.93 -5.88 -2.87
C ALA A 117 -12.05 -4.61 -2.03
N TYR A 118 -12.76 -4.67 -0.90
CA TYR A 118 -12.88 -3.55 0.03
C TYR A 118 -11.52 -3.08 0.57
N GLN A 119 -10.70 -4.02 1.04
CA GLN A 119 -9.37 -3.73 1.57
C GLN A 119 -8.44 -3.16 0.50
N ARG A 120 -8.49 -3.68 -0.73
CA ARG A 120 -7.71 -3.19 -1.86
C ARG A 120 -8.04 -1.74 -2.17
N LEU A 121 -9.31 -1.40 -2.27
CA LEU A 121 -9.74 -0.03 -2.54
C LEU A 121 -9.28 0.95 -1.44
N ILE A 122 -9.36 0.56 -0.15
CA ILE A 122 -8.86 1.40 0.96
C ILE A 122 -7.35 1.55 0.91
N PHE A 123 -6.63 0.46 0.68
CA PHE A 123 -5.18 0.47 0.61
C PHE A 123 -4.69 1.42 -0.51
N ASP A 124 -5.25 1.29 -1.70
CA ASP A 124 -4.89 2.11 -2.85
C ASP A 124 -5.20 3.60 -2.60
N ILE A 125 -6.38 3.92 -2.05
CA ILE A 125 -6.74 5.30 -1.67
C ILE A 125 -5.75 5.87 -0.65
N THR A 126 -5.31 5.06 0.31
CA THR A 126 -4.33 5.50 1.33
C THR A 126 -2.98 5.84 0.69
N LEU A 127 -2.50 4.99 -0.24
CA LEU A 127 -1.28 5.27 -1.00
C LEU A 127 -1.39 6.53 -1.85
N TYR A 128 -2.52 6.75 -2.50
CA TYR A 128 -2.76 7.95 -3.30
C TYR A 128 -2.79 9.21 -2.43
N ASN A 129 -3.44 9.16 -1.27
CA ASN A 129 -3.45 10.27 -0.32
C ASN A 129 -2.04 10.59 0.19
N GLN A 130 -1.26 9.57 0.54
CA GLN A 130 0.14 9.72 0.95
C GLN A 130 0.96 10.37 -0.17
N PHE A 131 0.88 9.83 -1.39
CA PHE A 131 1.62 10.37 -2.53
C PHE A 131 1.27 11.83 -2.81
N ILE A 132 -0.02 12.17 -2.84
CA ILE A 132 -0.48 13.54 -3.06
C ILE A 132 0.07 14.46 -1.97
N PHE A 133 0.01 14.04 -0.70
CA PHE A 133 0.52 14.83 0.42
C PHE A 133 2.04 15.05 0.34
N GLU A 134 2.81 13.99 0.08
CA GLU A 134 4.27 14.04 0.06
C GLU A 134 4.83 14.75 -1.19
N GLN A 135 4.15 14.62 -2.34
CA GLN A 135 4.66 15.11 -3.62
C GLN A 135 4.02 16.42 -4.09
N SER A 136 3.00 16.93 -3.39
CA SER A 136 2.43 18.26 -3.68
C SER A 136 3.50 19.35 -3.49
N GLY A 137 3.81 20.06 -4.55
CA GLY A 137 4.88 21.07 -4.59
C GLY A 137 6.23 20.56 -5.14
N SER A 138 6.41 19.25 -5.31
CA SER A 138 7.59 18.64 -5.95
C SER A 138 7.32 18.21 -7.39
N LEU A 139 6.07 17.93 -7.72
CA LEU A 139 5.59 17.54 -9.04
C LEU A 139 4.69 18.60 -9.67
N SER A 140 4.57 18.52 -11.00
CA SER A 140 3.59 19.32 -11.73
C SER A 140 2.16 18.94 -11.32
N GLU A 141 1.24 19.92 -11.41
CA GLU A 141 -0.19 19.67 -11.11
C GLU A 141 -0.79 18.56 -11.98
N ASP A 142 -0.33 18.39 -13.24
CA ASP A 142 -0.78 17.31 -14.10
C ASP A 142 -0.50 15.93 -13.50
N LYS A 143 0.71 15.72 -12.92
CA LYS A 143 1.08 14.47 -12.28
C LYS A 143 0.30 14.21 -10.98
N ILE A 144 0.03 15.25 -10.21
CA ILE A 144 -0.84 15.17 -9.05
C ILE A 144 -2.29 14.89 -9.46
N ALA A 145 -2.76 15.48 -10.56
CA ALA A 145 -4.10 15.23 -11.10
C ALA A 145 -4.28 13.76 -11.57
N GLU A 146 -3.23 13.16 -12.16
CA GLU A 146 -3.25 11.72 -12.49
C GLU A 146 -3.54 10.87 -11.25
N VAL A 147 -2.88 11.12 -10.12
CA VAL A 147 -3.08 10.35 -8.89
C VAL A 147 -4.44 10.67 -8.24
N ARG A 148 -4.90 11.92 -8.32
CA ARG A 148 -6.28 12.26 -7.91
C ARG A 148 -7.32 11.49 -8.74
N PHE A 149 -7.08 11.30 -10.03
CA PHE A 149 -7.93 10.47 -10.89
C PHE A 149 -7.93 9.01 -10.44
N LEU A 150 -6.77 8.41 -10.16
CA LEU A 150 -6.69 7.04 -9.64
C LEU A 150 -7.45 6.87 -8.32
N ARG A 151 -7.35 7.86 -7.44
CA ARG A 151 -8.13 7.90 -6.19
C ARG A 151 -9.63 7.96 -6.46
N ALA A 152 -10.05 8.83 -7.37
CA ALA A 152 -11.47 8.95 -7.75
C ALA A 152 -12.00 7.65 -8.38
N LEU A 153 -11.20 6.96 -9.17
CA LEU A 153 -11.54 5.65 -9.74
C LEU A 153 -11.83 4.62 -8.64
N ASN A 154 -11.01 4.59 -7.56
CA ASN A 154 -11.25 3.70 -6.44
C ASN A 154 -12.55 4.05 -5.68
N TYR A 155 -12.86 5.35 -5.51
CA TYR A 155 -14.14 5.76 -4.93
C TYR A 155 -15.34 5.46 -5.82
N TYR A 156 -15.18 5.52 -7.14
CA TYR A 156 -16.20 5.07 -8.08
C TYR A 156 -16.55 3.60 -7.83
N TYR A 157 -15.56 2.71 -7.69
CA TYR A 157 -15.81 1.30 -7.39
C TYR A 157 -16.36 1.07 -5.99
N PHE A 158 -16.00 1.90 -5.01
CA PHE A 158 -16.71 1.89 -3.72
C PHE A 158 -18.20 2.20 -3.86
N LEU A 159 -18.51 3.23 -4.64
CA LEU A 159 -19.90 3.60 -4.89
C LEU A 159 -20.64 2.49 -5.63
N ASP A 160 -20.01 1.90 -6.63
CA ASP A 160 -20.62 0.83 -7.44
C ASP A 160 -20.86 -0.45 -6.63
N LEU A 161 -19.82 -0.97 -5.96
CA LEU A 161 -19.87 -2.27 -5.30
C LEU A 161 -20.50 -2.22 -3.90
N TYR A 162 -20.28 -1.14 -3.13
CA TYR A 162 -20.66 -1.05 -1.72
C TYR A 162 -21.67 0.05 -1.42
N ARG A 163 -22.00 0.91 -2.38
CA ARG A 163 -22.92 2.06 -2.26
C ARG A 163 -22.49 3.13 -1.28
N LYS A 164 -21.42 2.93 -0.53
CA LYS A 164 -20.85 3.84 0.46
C LYS A 164 -19.37 3.56 0.63
N ALA A 165 -18.63 4.57 1.13
CA ALA A 165 -17.20 4.47 1.39
C ALA A 165 -16.80 5.22 2.66
N PRO A 166 -15.73 4.77 3.35
CA PRO A 166 -15.02 5.60 4.31
C PRO A 166 -14.22 6.65 3.53
N PHE A 167 -14.79 7.82 3.36
CA PHE A 167 -14.20 8.89 2.55
C PHE A 167 -13.11 9.61 3.31
N LYS A 168 -11.92 9.70 2.68
CA LYS A 168 -10.78 10.46 3.15
C LYS A 168 -9.93 10.92 1.96
N ASP A 169 -9.69 12.21 1.87
CA ASP A 169 -8.89 12.85 0.81
C ASP A 169 -7.62 13.53 1.33
N THR A 170 -7.32 13.30 2.61
CA THR A 170 -6.15 13.80 3.33
C THR A 170 -5.28 12.65 3.83
N PHE A 171 -4.00 12.94 4.09
CA PHE A 171 -3.08 11.99 4.73
C PHE A 171 -2.77 12.48 6.16
N ASP A 172 -3.58 12.06 7.11
CA ASP A 172 -3.50 12.39 8.53
C ASP A 172 -4.05 11.23 9.39
N ASN A 173 -4.04 11.37 10.71
CA ASN A 173 -4.51 10.36 11.66
C ASN A 173 -6.01 10.45 11.99
N ASN A 174 -6.76 11.36 11.36
CA ASN A 174 -8.20 11.46 11.60
C ASN A 174 -8.94 10.26 11.00
N LEU A 175 -10.02 9.86 11.63
CA LEU A 175 -10.88 8.83 11.07
C LEU A 175 -11.59 9.33 9.81
N PRO A 176 -11.77 8.47 8.79
CA PRO A 176 -12.57 8.81 7.62
C PRO A 176 -14.03 9.03 7.98
N THR A 177 -14.74 9.83 7.18
CA THR A 177 -16.19 10.00 7.29
C THR A 177 -16.89 9.07 6.30
N GLU A 178 -17.97 8.40 6.72
CA GLU A 178 -18.77 7.63 5.77
C GLU A 178 -19.50 8.57 4.80
N LYS A 179 -19.35 8.35 3.51
CA LYS A 179 -20.12 9.01 2.44
C LYS A 179 -20.82 7.98 1.56
N SER A 180 -21.98 8.34 1.03
CA SER A 180 -22.78 7.47 0.19
C SER A 180 -23.52 8.25 -0.90
N GLY A 181 -23.96 7.57 -1.96
CA GLY A 181 -24.76 8.16 -3.02
C GLY A 181 -24.12 9.42 -3.61
N LYS A 182 -24.88 10.51 -3.69
CA LYS A 182 -24.42 11.79 -4.28
C LYS A 182 -23.30 12.46 -3.51
N ASP A 183 -23.16 12.20 -2.22
CA ASP A 183 -22.10 12.80 -1.39
C ASP A 183 -20.75 12.14 -1.64
N LEU A 184 -20.75 10.93 -2.21
CA LEU A 184 -19.55 10.22 -2.61
C LEU A 184 -19.20 10.45 -4.09
N TYR A 185 -20.22 10.66 -4.93
CA TYR A 185 -20.06 10.93 -6.36
C TYR A 185 -19.54 12.34 -6.60
#